data_786821841460aefd65b92553f3581ef5
#
_entry.id   786821841460aefd65b92553f3581ef5
#
_cell.length_a   1.000
_cell.length_b   1.000
_cell.length_c   1.000
_cell.angle_alpha   90.00
_cell.angle_beta   90.00
_cell.angle_gamma   90.00
#
_symmetry.space_group_name_H-M   'P 1'
#
loop_
_entity.id
_entity.type
_entity.pdbx_description
1 polymer ?
#
loop_
_entity_poly.entity_id
_entity_poly.type
_entity_poly.pdbx_seq_one_letter_code
_entity_poly.pdbx_strand_id
1 'polypeptide(L)'
;MLYLEESVETILAEEGQDLLGLSFLTETLGLTWKKMEELFRKSALQYSRRRPIEETRNFSSNFSSDTATLMMPEGVRAVKAVRYGILEQLPRFYVDEFGKLSFEYEEHTRLLKVWPPITPLRVTYTRDLYVTKTRKLYGNATIPIGESYYYTELPTSPVDQTLKITFTDADENKFTMEYVSEEEITDVGVYSDEVQKVIHLAGNLGEATYNTATRELEIQFNEEEEGLLVGGNLTYEYYPKYYLLPDISLQDEIFNKLFASKILEALASLRAQSTQEVLHNIDLTTDELYTRVRILKRELNQLLRNTIKFSGMAHI
;
A
#
# COMPACT_ATOMS: atom_id res chain seq x y z
N MET A 1 1.63 -5.33 3.71
CA MET A 1 1.32 -4.13 2.90
C MET A 1 1.62 -4.45 1.46
N LEU A 2 0.91 -3.83 0.54
CA LEU A 2 1.13 -3.96 -0.89
C LEU A 2 1.42 -2.58 -1.46
N TYR A 3 2.55 -2.42 -2.13
CA TYR A 3 2.99 -1.19 -2.78
C TYR A 3 2.72 -1.27 -4.29
N LEU A 4 2.47 -0.11 -4.91
CA LEU A 4 2.19 -0.06 -6.35
C LEU A 4 3.38 -0.56 -7.17
N GLU A 5 4.59 -0.08 -6.86
CA GLU A 5 5.81 -0.42 -7.59
C GLU A 5 6.08 -1.93 -7.55
N GLU A 6 6.10 -2.53 -6.33
CA GLU A 6 6.27 -3.98 -6.17
C GLU A 6 5.18 -4.78 -6.88
N SER A 7 3.91 -4.28 -6.86
CA SER A 7 2.81 -4.95 -7.54
C SER A 7 3.01 -4.95 -9.05
N VAL A 8 3.47 -3.84 -9.62
CA VAL A 8 3.75 -3.72 -11.05
C VAL A 8 4.90 -4.64 -11.44
N GLU A 9 6.00 -4.65 -10.68
CA GLU A 9 7.16 -5.52 -10.92
C GLU A 9 6.78 -7.00 -10.85
N THR A 10 6.00 -7.38 -9.83
CA THR A 10 5.51 -8.77 -9.70
C THR A 10 4.67 -9.20 -10.90
N ILE A 11 3.75 -8.33 -11.35
CA ILE A 11 2.91 -8.62 -12.50
C ILE A 11 3.73 -8.73 -13.78
N LEU A 12 4.72 -7.86 -13.94
CA LEU A 12 5.63 -7.91 -15.09
C LEU A 12 6.49 -9.17 -15.06
N ALA A 13 6.92 -9.64 -13.89
CA ALA A 13 7.68 -10.87 -13.76
C ALA A 13 6.82 -12.12 -14.02
N GLU A 14 5.58 -12.15 -13.56
CA GLU A 14 4.68 -13.30 -13.69
C GLU A 14 4.05 -13.42 -15.08
N GLU A 15 3.55 -12.30 -15.62
CA GLU A 15 2.83 -12.27 -16.91
C GLU A 15 3.76 -11.86 -18.05
N GLY A 16 4.96 -11.41 -17.73
CA GLY A 16 5.80 -10.61 -18.59
C GLY A 16 7.04 -11.29 -19.14
N GLN A 17 7.15 -12.62 -19.13
CA GLN A 17 8.24 -13.26 -19.88
C GLN A 17 8.30 -12.80 -21.36
N ASP A 18 7.18 -12.25 -21.85
CA ASP A 18 7.03 -11.71 -23.21
C ASP A 18 6.71 -10.20 -23.22
N LEU A 19 6.48 -9.56 -22.07
CA LEU A 19 6.31 -8.11 -21.96
C LEU A 19 7.70 -7.48 -21.72
N LEU A 20 8.22 -6.84 -22.72
CA LEU A 20 9.42 -6.01 -22.62
C LEU A 20 9.25 -5.03 -21.44
N GLY A 21 10.20 -4.97 -20.55
CA GLY A 21 10.19 -4.35 -19.23
C GLY A 21 9.36 -3.08 -19.02
N LEU A 22 9.26 -2.64 -17.80
CA LEU A 22 8.45 -1.49 -17.36
C LEU A 22 8.69 -0.23 -18.19
N SER A 23 9.92 0.01 -18.58
CA SER A 23 10.36 1.09 -19.46
C SER A 23 9.60 1.14 -20.79
N PHE A 24 9.41 -0.01 -21.40
CA PHE A 24 8.68 -0.10 -22.66
C PHE A 24 7.19 0.24 -22.48
N LEU A 25 6.58 -0.16 -21.36
CA LEU A 25 5.18 0.13 -21.07
C LEU A 25 4.92 1.62 -20.89
N THR A 26 5.81 2.31 -20.21
CA THR A 26 5.65 3.73 -19.91
C THR A 26 5.94 4.61 -21.13
N GLU A 27 7.00 4.35 -21.88
CA GLU A 27 7.44 5.21 -22.97
C GLU A 27 6.78 4.92 -24.30
N THR A 28 6.84 3.66 -24.69
CA THR A 28 6.39 3.30 -26.04
C THR A 28 4.87 3.19 -26.10
N LEU A 29 4.22 2.74 -25.03
CA LEU A 29 2.77 2.57 -24.98
C LEU A 29 2.04 3.67 -24.21
N GLY A 30 2.75 4.57 -23.53
CA GLY A 30 2.15 5.66 -22.76
C GLY A 30 1.36 5.23 -21.54
N LEU A 31 1.71 4.06 -20.94
CA LEU A 31 1.13 3.62 -19.68
C LEU A 31 1.89 4.27 -18.52
N THR A 32 1.55 5.51 -18.24
CA THR A 32 2.21 6.32 -17.21
C THR A 32 2.00 5.76 -15.79
N TRP A 33 2.91 6.08 -14.86
CA TRP A 33 2.77 5.77 -13.44
C TRP A 33 1.45 6.29 -12.85
N LYS A 34 1.03 7.48 -13.24
CA LYS A 34 -0.27 8.05 -12.87
C LYS A 34 -1.44 7.17 -13.32
N LYS A 35 -1.34 6.58 -14.52
CA LYS A 35 -2.36 5.66 -15.03
C LYS A 35 -2.35 4.33 -14.29
N MET A 36 -1.19 3.79 -14.01
CA MET A 36 -1.04 2.57 -13.19
C MET A 36 -1.61 2.77 -11.79
N GLU A 37 -1.35 3.90 -11.16
CA GLU A 37 -1.92 4.28 -9.87
C GLU A 37 -3.46 4.35 -9.90
N GLU A 38 -4.05 4.91 -10.95
CA GLU A 38 -5.51 4.91 -11.16
C GLU A 38 -6.08 3.49 -11.27
N LEU A 39 -5.40 2.62 -12.03
CA LEU A 39 -5.79 1.23 -12.19
C LEU A 39 -5.67 0.44 -10.86
N PHE A 40 -4.63 0.71 -10.09
CA PHE A 40 -4.43 0.13 -8.76
C PHE A 40 -5.59 0.50 -7.81
N ARG A 41 -5.95 1.77 -7.74
CA ARG A 41 -7.11 2.24 -6.95
C ARG A 41 -8.43 1.61 -7.42
N LYS A 42 -8.66 1.53 -8.74
CA LYS A 42 -9.84 0.85 -9.30
C LYS A 42 -9.87 -0.64 -8.95
N SER A 43 -8.71 -1.28 -8.91
CA SER A 43 -8.58 -2.68 -8.49
C SER A 43 -8.91 -2.86 -7.02
N ALA A 44 -8.39 -1.97 -6.15
CA ALA A 44 -8.70 -1.97 -4.73
C ALA A 44 -10.21 -1.82 -4.47
N LEU A 45 -10.87 -0.87 -5.15
CA LEU A 45 -12.31 -0.69 -5.04
C LEU A 45 -13.10 -1.92 -5.53
N GLN A 46 -12.68 -2.53 -6.63
CA GLN A 46 -13.34 -3.73 -7.16
C GLN A 46 -13.12 -4.95 -6.28
N TYR A 47 -11.91 -5.08 -5.70
CA TYR A 47 -11.60 -6.12 -4.71
C TYR A 47 -12.50 -5.98 -3.48
N SER A 48 -12.59 -4.77 -2.92
CA SER A 48 -13.41 -4.48 -1.74
C SER A 48 -14.90 -4.80 -1.94
N ARG A 49 -15.42 -4.61 -3.16
CA ARG A 49 -16.81 -4.99 -3.49
C ARG A 49 -17.04 -6.50 -3.44
N ARG A 50 -16.02 -7.30 -3.72
CA ARG A 50 -16.09 -8.76 -3.74
C ARG A 50 -15.67 -9.39 -2.42
N ARG A 51 -14.73 -8.75 -1.73
CA ARG A 51 -14.14 -9.19 -0.45
C ARG A 51 -13.99 -8.00 0.49
N PRO A 52 -15.10 -7.48 1.04
CA PRO A 52 -15.03 -6.39 2.01
C PRO A 52 -14.29 -6.86 3.26
N ILE A 53 -13.48 -5.97 3.82
CA ILE A 53 -12.80 -6.22 5.09
C ILE A 53 -13.81 -6.11 6.21
N GLU A 54 -13.90 -7.11 7.04
CA GLU A 54 -14.70 -7.08 8.26
C GLU A 54 -13.80 -6.69 9.44
N GLU A 55 -14.20 -5.65 10.15
CA GLU A 55 -13.51 -5.19 11.35
C GLU A 55 -14.47 -5.10 12.52
N THR A 56 -13.93 -5.35 13.70
CA THR A 56 -14.63 -5.12 14.97
C THR A 56 -13.79 -4.18 15.82
N ARG A 57 -14.34 -3.01 16.15
CA ARG A 57 -13.66 -2.01 16.99
C ARG A 57 -14.55 -1.51 18.10
N ASN A 58 -13.91 -1.07 19.19
CA ASN A 58 -14.57 -0.36 20.27
C ASN A 58 -14.53 1.14 20.00
N PHE A 59 -15.65 1.80 20.21
CA PHE A 59 -15.81 3.23 20.02
C PHE A 59 -16.45 3.87 21.25
N SER A 60 -16.01 5.09 21.55
CA SER A 60 -16.74 5.97 22.44
C SER A 60 -17.79 6.71 21.63
N SER A 61 -19.02 6.81 22.15
CA SER A 61 -20.14 7.48 21.49
C SER A 61 -20.48 8.79 22.19
N ASN A 62 -20.98 9.74 21.42
CA ASN A 62 -21.63 10.94 21.97
C ASN A 62 -23.07 10.61 22.35
N PHE A 63 -23.55 11.14 23.46
CA PHE A 63 -24.90 10.90 23.94
C PHE A 63 -25.83 12.09 23.67
N SER A 64 -27.01 11.79 23.20
CA SER A 64 -28.19 12.61 23.43
C SER A 64 -29.14 11.87 24.40
N SER A 65 -30.25 12.50 24.81
CA SER A 65 -31.17 11.90 25.79
C SER A 65 -31.63 10.48 25.41
N ASP A 66 -31.77 10.20 24.11
CA ASP A 66 -32.45 8.98 23.63
C ASP A 66 -31.58 8.13 22.71
N THR A 67 -30.44 8.65 22.23
CA THR A 67 -29.56 7.95 21.27
C THR A 67 -28.11 8.15 21.58
N ALA A 68 -27.31 7.12 21.32
CA ALA A 68 -25.85 7.26 21.18
C ALA A 68 -25.51 7.46 19.71
N THR A 69 -24.69 8.44 19.39
CA THR A 69 -24.24 8.74 18.03
C THR A 69 -22.74 8.57 17.89
N LEU A 70 -22.32 8.01 16.76
CA LEU A 70 -20.94 7.73 16.47
C LEU A 70 -20.65 8.02 15.01
N MET A 71 -19.54 8.76 14.74
CA MET A 71 -19.00 8.93 13.40
C MET A 71 -18.15 7.70 13.05
N MET A 72 -18.58 6.95 12.04
CA MET A 72 -17.83 5.79 11.55
C MET A 72 -16.62 6.21 10.70
N PRO A 73 -15.54 5.40 10.66
CA PRO A 73 -14.41 5.65 9.81
C PRO A 73 -14.78 5.79 8.33
N GLU A 74 -13.89 6.41 7.55
CA GLU A 74 -14.05 6.49 6.11
C GLU A 74 -14.00 5.08 5.47
N GLY A 75 -14.77 4.90 4.40
CA GLY A 75 -14.83 3.64 3.67
C GLY A 75 -15.72 2.57 4.28
N VAL A 76 -16.38 2.82 5.41
CA VAL A 76 -17.35 1.88 5.99
C VAL A 76 -18.57 1.80 5.09
N ARG A 77 -18.91 0.58 4.64
CA ARG A 77 -20.06 0.31 3.75
C ARG A 77 -21.31 -0.12 4.50
N ALA A 78 -21.13 -0.98 5.48
CA ALA A 78 -22.24 -1.50 6.26
C ALA A 78 -21.82 -1.83 7.68
N VAL A 79 -22.70 -1.58 8.61
CA VAL A 79 -22.59 -2.04 9.99
C VAL A 79 -23.35 -3.36 10.11
N LYS A 80 -22.65 -4.42 10.55
CA LYS A 80 -23.21 -5.77 10.69
C LYS A 80 -23.80 -6.01 12.07
N ALA A 81 -23.12 -5.52 13.10
CA ALA A 81 -23.58 -5.69 14.47
C ALA A 81 -23.06 -4.57 15.36
N VAL A 82 -23.89 -4.18 16.32
CA VAL A 82 -23.53 -3.28 17.40
C VAL A 82 -23.80 -3.99 18.69
N ARG A 83 -22.85 -3.96 19.61
CA ARG A 83 -22.95 -4.57 20.93
C ARG A 83 -22.40 -3.61 21.98
N TYR A 84 -22.76 -3.81 23.22
CA TYR A 84 -22.08 -3.15 24.33
C TYR A 84 -20.60 -3.55 24.35
N GLY A 85 -19.72 -2.56 24.36
CA GLY A 85 -18.27 -2.80 24.41
C GLY A 85 -17.86 -3.21 25.81
N ILE A 86 -17.71 -4.51 26.03
CA ILE A 86 -17.26 -5.04 27.32
C ILE A 86 -15.76 -4.87 27.42
N LEU A 87 -15.34 -4.23 28.49
CA LEU A 87 -13.98 -4.36 29.00
C LEU A 87 -13.74 -5.85 29.31
N GLU A 88 -12.58 -6.38 28.97
CA GLU A 88 -12.18 -7.81 29.12
C GLU A 88 -12.43 -8.41 30.51
N GLN A 89 -12.80 -7.60 31.48
CA GLN A 89 -12.96 -7.95 32.89
C GLN A 89 -14.41 -8.25 33.32
N LEU A 90 -15.42 -8.05 32.44
CA LEU A 90 -16.79 -8.36 32.82
C LEU A 90 -17.13 -9.82 32.53
N PRO A 91 -17.83 -10.52 33.48
CA PRO A 91 -18.22 -11.92 33.30
C PRO A 91 -19.08 -12.12 32.04
N ARG A 92 -18.90 -13.25 31.35
CA ARG A 92 -19.59 -13.58 30.09
C ARG A 92 -21.09 -13.47 30.11
N PHE A 93 -21.74 -13.66 31.25
CA PHE A 93 -23.20 -13.61 31.40
C PHE A 93 -23.77 -12.19 31.27
N TYR A 94 -22.97 -11.13 31.43
CA TYR A 94 -23.41 -9.76 31.15
C TYR A 94 -23.55 -9.45 29.66
N VAL A 95 -22.90 -10.23 28.80
CA VAL A 95 -22.96 -10.06 27.36
C VAL A 95 -24.32 -10.45 26.80
N ASP A 96 -24.93 -11.45 27.37
CA ASP A 96 -26.19 -12.03 26.90
C ASP A 96 -27.43 -11.23 27.39
N GLU A 97 -27.31 -10.52 28.54
CA GLU A 97 -28.39 -9.69 29.07
C GLU A 97 -28.63 -8.42 28.29
N PHE A 98 -27.59 -7.82 27.64
CA PHE A 98 -27.73 -6.55 26.89
C PHE A 98 -28.04 -6.74 25.41
N GLY A 99 -27.98 -7.97 24.86
CA GLY A 99 -28.44 -8.30 23.52
C GLY A 99 -27.84 -7.45 22.40
N LYS A 100 -28.39 -7.60 21.21
CA LYS A 100 -28.12 -6.69 20.08
C LYS A 100 -28.84 -5.37 20.33
N LEU A 101 -28.07 -4.28 20.26
CA LEU A 101 -28.63 -2.96 20.26
C LEU A 101 -29.35 -2.69 18.93
N SER A 102 -30.43 -1.91 18.95
CA SER A 102 -31.02 -1.37 17.72
C SER A 102 -30.13 -0.27 17.18
N PHE A 103 -29.87 -0.28 15.90
CA PHE A 103 -29.02 0.72 15.27
C PHE A 103 -29.46 1.07 13.86
N GLU A 104 -29.14 2.28 13.44
CA GLU A 104 -29.28 2.79 12.09
C GLU A 104 -27.94 3.35 11.62
N TYR A 105 -27.50 2.96 10.44
CA TYR A 105 -26.27 3.47 9.83
C TYR A 105 -26.57 4.18 8.51
N GLU A 106 -26.14 5.41 8.41
CA GLU A 106 -26.28 6.25 7.22
C GLU A 106 -24.92 6.42 6.53
N GLU A 107 -24.74 5.76 5.37
CA GLU A 107 -23.46 5.68 4.67
C GLU A 107 -22.92 7.06 4.26
N HIS A 108 -23.78 7.97 3.75
CA HIS A 108 -23.28 9.27 3.25
C HIS A 108 -22.79 10.18 4.36
N THR A 109 -23.44 10.18 5.52
CA THR A 109 -23.02 10.97 6.67
C THR A 109 -22.03 10.22 7.55
N ARG A 110 -21.88 8.92 7.33
CA ARG A 110 -21.12 7.99 8.17
C ARG A 110 -21.60 7.99 9.62
N LEU A 111 -22.82 8.35 9.85
CA LEU A 111 -23.40 8.45 11.19
C LEU A 111 -24.05 7.13 11.57
N LEU A 112 -23.60 6.55 12.68
CA LEU A 112 -24.23 5.41 13.34
C LEU A 112 -25.03 5.93 14.54
N LYS A 113 -26.34 5.67 14.56
CA LYS A 113 -27.24 5.92 15.69
C LYS A 113 -27.57 4.60 16.37
N VAL A 114 -27.55 4.58 17.69
CA VAL A 114 -27.75 3.36 18.49
C VAL A 114 -28.75 3.63 19.60
N TRP A 115 -29.65 2.69 19.83
CA TRP A 115 -30.67 2.70 20.88
C TRP A 115 -30.59 1.42 21.72
N PRO A 116 -30.65 1.47 23.05
CA PRO A 116 -30.59 2.68 23.90
C PRO A 116 -29.19 3.32 23.89
N PRO A 117 -29.04 4.56 24.41
CA PRO A 117 -27.77 5.27 24.46
C PRO A 117 -26.80 4.58 25.42
N ILE A 118 -25.81 3.90 24.91
CA ILE A 118 -24.81 3.12 25.66
C ILE A 118 -23.41 3.42 25.14
N THR A 119 -22.43 3.40 26.00
CA THR A 119 -20.99 3.50 25.68
C THR A 119 -20.16 2.65 26.65
N PRO A 120 -19.02 2.08 26.26
CA PRO A 120 -18.49 2.02 24.91
C PRO A 120 -19.28 1.07 24.00
N LEU A 121 -19.25 1.36 22.69
CA LEU A 121 -19.87 0.50 21.69
C LEU A 121 -18.82 -0.39 21.00
N ARG A 122 -19.13 -1.68 20.90
CA ARG A 122 -18.38 -2.61 20.04
C ARG A 122 -19.12 -2.79 18.72
N VAL A 123 -18.53 -2.26 17.64
CA VAL A 123 -19.17 -2.24 16.33
C VAL A 123 -18.42 -3.17 15.38
N THR A 124 -19.15 -4.11 14.77
CA THR A 124 -18.69 -4.95 13.66
C THR A 124 -19.21 -4.36 12.36
N TYR A 125 -18.32 -4.04 11.45
CA TYR A 125 -18.65 -3.39 10.19
C TYR A 125 -17.79 -3.93 9.04
N THR A 126 -18.27 -3.71 7.82
CA THR A 126 -17.51 -3.95 6.60
C THR A 126 -17.03 -2.63 6.02
N ARG A 127 -15.81 -2.61 5.55
CA ARG A 127 -15.22 -1.45 4.89
C ARG A 127 -14.47 -1.81 3.61
N ASP A 128 -14.22 -0.79 2.82
CA ASP A 128 -13.33 -0.88 1.68
C ASP A 128 -11.86 -1.07 2.12
N LEU A 129 -11.04 -1.52 1.18
CA LEU A 129 -9.59 -1.46 1.34
C LEU A 129 -9.15 -0.02 1.56
N TYR A 130 -8.30 0.17 2.53
CA TYR A 130 -7.70 1.47 2.77
C TYR A 130 -6.58 1.71 1.76
N VAL A 131 -6.74 2.71 0.89
CA VAL A 131 -5.76 3.13 -0.10
C VAL A 131 -5.17 4.46 0.34
N THR A 132 -3.88 4.54 0.57
CA THR A 132 -3.28 5.73 1.18
C THR A 132 -1.91 6.08 0.59
N LYS A 133 -1.61 7.41 0.59
CA LYS A 133 -0.26 7.98 0.43
C LYS A 133 0.20 8.68 1.70
N THR A 134 -0.68 8.83 2.69
CA THR A 134 -0.44 9.65 3.88
C THR A 134 0.15 8.85 5.04
N ARG A 135 0.32 7.55 4.88
CA ARG A 135 0.94 6.72 5.90
C ARG A 135 2.45 6.87 5.84
N LYS A 136 3.04 7.36 6.91
CA LYS A 136 4.48 7.41 7.06
C LYS A 136 5.04 5.99 7.17
N LEU A 137 6.04 5.68 6.38
CA LEU A 137 6.75 4.42 6.36
C LEU A 137 8.02 4.52 7.18
N TYR A 138 8.41 3.42 7.80
CA TYR A 138 9.59 3.32 8.64
C TYR A 138 10.35 2.05 8.29
N GLY A 139 11.67 2.16 8.24
CA GLY A 139 12.56 1.02 8.25
C GLY A 139 13.60 1.19 9.34
N ASN A 140 14.19 0.10 9.78
CA ASN A 140 15.23 0.06 10.78
C ASN A 140 16.28 -0.98 10.44
N ALA A 141 17.51 -0.70 10.82
CA ALA A 141 18.63 -1.61 10.73
C ALA A 141 19.54 -1.42 11.92
N THR A 142 20.26 -2.45 12.30
CA THR A 142 21.34 -2.34 13.28
C THR A 142 22.66 -2.28 12.50
N ILE A 143 23.43 -1.24 12.72
CA ILE A 143 24.76 -1.05 12.12
C ILE A 143 25.78 -1.66 13.08
N PRO A 144 26.56 -2.66 12.64
CA PRO A 144 27.61 -3.24 13.44
C PRO A 144 28.73 -2.25 13.74
N ILE A 145 29.50 -2.52 14.80
CA ILE A 145 30.72 -1.77 15.12
C ILE A 145 31.71 -1.92 13.98
N GLY A 146 32.26 -0.80 13.51
CA GLY A 146 33.27 -0.79 12.44
C GLY A 146 32.72 -0.75 11.02
N GLU A 147 31.41 -0.78 10.83
CA GLU A 147 30.80 -0.61 9.52
C GLU A 147 30.59 0.89 9.22
N SER A 148 31.25 1.35 8.15
CA SER A 148 31.12 2.75 7.67
C SER A 148 30.12 2.91 6.53
N TYR A 149 29.43 1.84 6.14
CA TYR A 149 28.55 1.84 4.99
C TYR A 149 27.29 1.01 5.24
N TYR A 150 26.14 1.48 4.78
CA TYR A 150 24.88 0.76 4.81
C TYR A 150 24.12 0.93 3.49
N TYR A 151 23.56 -0.18 3.00
CA TYR A 151 22.79 -0.23 1.77
C TYR A 151 21.45 -0.92 1.98
N THR A 152 20.41 -0.38 1.39
CA THR A 152 19.07 -1.02 1.35
C THR A 152 18.27 -0.52 0.15
N GLU A 153 17.35 -1.35 -0.32
CA GLU A 153 16.34 -0.95 -1.29
C GLU A 153 15.06 -0.58 -0.57
N LEU A 154 14.47 0.59 -0.89
CA LEU A 154 13.20 0.99 -0.33
C LEU A 154 12.05 0.28 -1.07
N PRO A 155 11.03 -0.23 -0.37
CA PRO A 155 9.91 -0.95 -0.99
C PRO A 155 9.06 -0.06 -1.91
N THR A 156 9.11 1.25 -1.73
CA THR A 156 8.42 2.25 -2.56
C THR A 156 9.18 3.57 -2.53
N SER A 157 9.05 4.33 -3.61
CA SER A 157 9.67 5.64 -3.75
C SER A 157 9.13 6.64 -2.71
N PRO A 158 9.99 7.40 -2.02
CA PRO A 158 9.59 8.49 -1.16
C PRO A 158 9.06 9.68 -1.97
N VAL A 159 8.18 10.48 -1.35
CA VAL A 159 7.92 11.84 -1.82
C VAL A 159 9.20 12.65 -1.61
N ASP A 160 9.57 13.44 -2.61
CA ASP A 160 10.77 14.29 -2.56
C ASP A 160 10.85 15.05 -1.23
N GLN A 161 12.06 15.13 -0.66
CA GLN A 161 12.37 15.81 0.60
C GLN A 161 11.71 15.25 1.88
N THR A 162 10.98 14.13 1.80
CA THR A 162 10.36 13.52 3.00
C THR A 162 11.19 12.40 3.62
N LEU A 163 12.20 11.90 2.90
CA LEU A 163 13.11 10.90 3.42
C LEU A 163 14.01 11.53 4.49
N LYS A 164 13.95 10.94 5.68
CA LYS A 164 14.73 11.33 6.84
C LYS A 164 15.39 10.11 7.45
N ILE A 165 16.68 10.21 7.72
CA ILE A 165 17.48 9.15 8.31
C ILE A 165 17.89 9.59 9.71
N THR A 166 17.73 8.70 10.68
CA THR A 166 18.17 8.93 12.06
C THR A 166 19.00 7.75 12.51
N PHE A 167 20.19 8.03 12.98
CA PHE A 167 21.05 7.07 13.65
C PHE A 167 21.03 7.32 15.14
N THR A 168 20.95 6.27 15.94
CA THR A 168 21.04 6.32 17.39
C THR A 168 22.21 5.45 17.81
N ASP A 169 23.24 6.04 18.43
CA ASP A 169 24.41 5.32 18.92
C ASP A 169 24.13 4.53 20.20
N ALA A 170 25.14 3.86 20.73
CA ALA A 170 25.03 3.06 21.95
C ALA A 170 24.79 3.93 23.22
N ASP A 171 25.13 5.20 23.17
CA ASP A 171 24.93 6.18 24.24
C ASP A 171 23.59 6.94 24.11
N GLU A 172 22.70 6.48 23.22
CA GLU A 172 21.39 7.07 22.92
C GLU A 172 21.46 8.47 22.26
N ASN A 173 22.63 8.92 21.78
CA ASN A 173 22.70 10.14 20.99
C ASN A 173 22.06 9.94 19.62
N LYS A 174 21.32 10.98 19.16
CA LYS A 174 20.60 10.94 17.88
C LYS A 174 21.22 11.88 16.88
N PHE A 175 21.55 11.33 15.73
CA PHE A 175 22.08 12.05 14.57
C PHE A 175 21.10 11.93 13.42
N THR A 176 20.83 13.02 12.74
CA THR A 176 19.86 13.05 11.65
C THR A 176 20.53 13.49 10.37
N MET A 177 20.23 12.82 9.28
CA MET A 177 20.51 13.23 7.90
C MET A 177 19.21 13.67 7.25
N GLU A 178 19.22 14.83 6.61
CA GLU A 178 18.07 15.44 5.96
C GLU A 178 18.43 15.84 4.53
N TYR A 179 17.43 16.10 3.70
CA TYR A 179 17.59 16.51 2.30
C TYR A 179 18.50 17.73 2.16
N VAL A 180 19.43 17.65 1.20
CA VAL A 180 20.36 18.73 0.86
C VAL A 180 20.16 19.20 -0.57
N SER A 181 20.21 18.26 -1.54
CA SER A 181 20.13 18.55 -2.97
C SER A 181 19.63 17.35 -3.76
N GLU A 182 19.38 17.57 -5.04
CA GLU A 182 19.06 16.52 -6.01
C GLU A 182 19.82 16.74 -7.30
N GLU A 183 20.19 15.64 -7.99
CA GLU A 183 20.80 15.65 -9.31
C GLU A 183 19.96 14.80 -10.26
N GLU A 184 19.75 15.31 -11.48
CA GLU A 184 19.06 14.56 -12.54
C GLU A 184 20.01 13.49 -13.13
N ILE A 185 19.50 12.27 -13.26
CA ILE A 185 20.25 11.19 -13.91
C ILE A 185 20.00 11.29 -15.42
N THR A 186 21.02 11.72 -16.17
CA THR A 186 20.90 11.94 -17.63
C THR A 186 21.29 10.71 -18.46
N ASP A 187 22.06 9.78 -17.89
CA ASP A 187 22.63 8.62 -18.63
C ASP A 187 21.83 7.32 -18.48
N VAL A 188 20.83 7.29 -17.64
CA VAL A 188 19.88 6.18 -17.62
C VAL A 188 18.90 6.46 -18.73
N GLY A 189 18.84 5.58 -19.74
CA GLY A 189 17.85 5.68 -20.81
C GLY A 189 16.51 5.96 -20.14
N VAL A 190 15.98 7.16 -20.39
CA VAL A 190 14.82 7.71 -19.67
C VAL A 190 13.60 6.92 -20.08
N TYR A 191 13.21 6.02 -19.22
CA TYR A 191 12.12 5.09 -19.50
C TYR A 191 10.95 5.27 -18.52
N SER A 192 10.90 6.39 -17.83
CA SER A 192 9.76 6.75 -17.02
C SER A 192 9.26 8.14 -17.38
N ASP A 193 7.95 8.37 -17.25
CA ASP A 193 7.33 9.69 -17.38
C ASP A 193 7.80 10.68 -16.30
N GLU A 194 8.73 10.26 -15.45
CA GLU A 194 9.33 11.03 -14.38
C GLU A 194 10.84 11.14 -14.56
N VAL A 195 11.37 12.32 -14.30
CA VAL A 195 12.82 12.56 -14.28
C VAL A 195 13.43 11.71 -13.18
N GLN A 196 14.41 10.89 -13.54
CA GLN A 196 15.18 10.10 -12.59
C GLN A 196 16.18 10.99 -11.86
N LYS A 197 16.32 10.80 -10.55
CA LYS A 197 17.15 11.65 -9.71
C LYS A 197 17.96 10.86 -8.69
N VAL A 198 19.11 11.40 -8.30
CA VAL A 198 19.81 11.06 -7.08
C VAL A 198 19.51 12.14 -6.05
N ILE A 199 18.96 11.76 -4.92
CA ILE A 199 18.66 12.65 -3.80
C ILE A 199 19.79 12.51 -2.79
N HIS A 200 20.40 13.64 -2.42
CA HIS A 200 21.47 13.72 -1.44
C HIS A 200 20.92 14.16 -0.08
N LEU A 201 21.29 13.41 0.95
CA LEU A 201 21.01 13.74 2.34
C LEU A 201 22.34 13.85 3.07
N ALA A 202 22.44 14.78 4.00
CA ALA A 202 23.63 14.94 4.82
C ALA A 202 23.28 15.30 6.28
N GLY A 203 24.23 15.04 7.16
CA GLY A 203 24.17 15.36 8.57
C GLY A 203 25.54 15.26 9.21
N ASN A 204 25.63 15.50 10.50
CA ASN A 204 26.90 15.47 11.21
C ASN A 204 27.60 14.09 11.19
N LEU A 205 26.83 13.04 10.97
CA LEU A 205 27.30 11.66 11.02
C LEU A 205 27.86 11.15 9.69
N GLY A 206 27.43 11.74 8.58
CA GLY A 206 27.77 11.28 7.25
C GLY A 206 26.82 11.80 6.19
N GLU A 207 26.85 11.12 5.06
CA GLU A 207 26.05 11.42 3.87
C GLU A 207 25.24 10.22 3.45
N ALA A 208 24.12 10.46 2.80
CA ALA A 208 23.34 9.39 2.18
C ALA A 208 22.86 9.81 0.79
N THR A 209 22.76 8.84 -0.09
CA THR A 209 22.23 9.02 -1.44
C THR A 209 21.03 8.08 -1.66
N TYR A 210 19.99 8.61 -2.27
CA TYR A 210 18.84 7.82 -2.68
C TYR A 210 18.64 7.94 -4.19
N ASN A 211 18.72 6.81 -4.89
CA ASN A 211 18.49 6.73 -6.33
C ASN A 211 17.00 6.43 -6.61
N THR A 212 16.32 7.37 -7.28
CA THR A 212 14.87 7.21 -7.56
C THR A 212 14.58 6.17 -8.64
N ALA A 213 15.55 5.81 -9.48
CA ALA A 213 15.39 4.79 -10.53
C ALA A 213 15.43 3.38 -9.95
N THR A 214 16.42 3.12 -9.08
CA THR A 214 16.65 1.79 -8.48
C THR A 214 16.04 1.62 -7.09
N ARG A 215 15.57 2.70 -6.48
CA ARG A 215 15.09 2.77 -5.08
C ARG A 215 16.15 2.43 -4.04
N GLU A 216 17.40 2.48 -4.44
CA GLU A 216 18.53 2.19 -3.59
C GLU A 216 18.85 3.36 -2.67
N LEU A 217 18.98 3.08 -1.40
CA LEU A 217 19.44 3.99 -0.36
C LEU A 217 20.81 3.55 0.12
N GLU A 218 21.81 4.39 -0.10
CA GLU A 218 23.18 4.19 0.33
C GLU A 218 23.51 5.21 1.40
N ILE A 219 24.14 4.78 2.49
CA ILE A 219 24.53 5.64 3.60
C ILE A 219 26.02 5.41 3.87
N GLN A 220 26.78 6.47 3.86
CA GLN A 220 28.20 6.48 4.20
C GLN A 220 28.40 7.29 5.48
N PHE A 221 28.96 6.67 6.50
CA PHE A 221 29.30 7.30 7.77
C PHE A 221 30.69 7.92 7.71
N ASN A 222 30.89 9.05 8.37
CA ASN A 222 32.19 9.71 8.45
C ASN A 222 33.17 8.87 9.28
N GLU A 223 34.34 8.60 8.74
CA GLU A 223 35.39 7.81 9.42
C GLU A 223 36.18 8.61 10.48
N GLU A 224 36.07 9.95 10.49
CA GLU A 224 36.96 10.84 11.24
C GLU A 224 36.65 10.99 12.74
N GLU A 225 35.52 10.50 13.22
CA GLU A 225 35.18 10.57 14.64
C GLU A 225 35.38 9.19 15.30
N GLU A 226 36.35 9.09 16.18
CA GLU A 226 36.66 7.88 16.96
C GLU A 226 35.44 7.28 17.73
N GLY A 227 34.33 8.01 17.83
CA GLY A 227 33.10 7.57 18.46
C GLY A 227 32.12 6.85 17.53
N LEU A 228 32.25 6.95 16.22
CA LEU A 228 31.31 6.43 15.22
C LEU A 228 31.47 4.95 14.90
N LEU A 229 32.58 4.36 15.28
CA LEU A 229 32.80 2.90 15.21
C LEU A 229 31.99 2.12 16.25
N VAL A 230 31.25 2.82 17.11
CA VAL A 230 30.32 2.20 18.05
C VAL A 230 29.03 1.92 17.30
N GLY A 231 28.70 0.65 17.10
CA GLY A 231 27.45 0.23 16.44
C GLY A 231 26.22 0.92 17.02
N GLY A 232 25.17 0.97 16.23
CA GLY A 232 23.95 1.68 16.62
C GLY A 232 22.73 1.24 15.83
N ASN A 233 21.62 1.92 16.05
CA ASN A 233 20.36 1.66 15.36
C ASN A 233 20.08 2.76 14.33
N LEU A 234 20.03 2.37 13.07
CA LEU A 234 19.60 3.20 11.97
C LEU A 234 18.09 3.11 11.82
N THR A 235 17.43 4.24 11.70
CA THR A 235 16.02 4.32 11.32
C THR A 235 15.85 5.29 10.16
N TYR A 236 15.03 4.94 9.20
CA TYR A 236 14.62 5.87 8.14
C TYR A 236 13.10 5.95 8.08
N GLU A 237 12.61 7.13 7.75
CA GLU A 237 11.19 7.41 7.64
C GLU A 237 10.89 8.28 6.43
N TYR A 238 9.76 8.04 5.76
CA TYR A 238 9.32 8.81 4.59
C TYR A 238 7.84 8.62 4.30
N TYR A 239 7.27 9.49 3.48
CA TYR A 239 5.94 9.30 2.90
C TYR A 239 6.07 8.67 1.51
N PRO A 240 5.24 7.66 1.17
CA PRO A 240 5.28 7.02 -0.13
C PRO A 240 4.76 7.97 -1.21
N LYS A 241 5.42 7.96 -2.37
CA LYS A 241 5.03 8.75 -3.54
C LYS A 241 3.74 8.23 -4.16
N TYR A 242 3.60 6.90 -4.22
CA TYR A 242 2.44 6.23 -4.79
C TYR A 242 1.53 5.61 -3.72
N TYR A 243 0.32 5.25 -4.12
CA TYR A 243 -0.62 4.60 -3.23
C TYR A 243 -0.14 3.22 -2.78
N LEU A 244 -0.45 2.90 -1.55
CA LEU A 244 -0.25 1.58 -0.96
C LEU A 244 -1.55 1.04 -0.35
N LEU A 245 -1.63 -0.27 -0.20
CA LEU A 245 -2.71 -1.00 0.43
C LEU A 245 -2.21 -1.66 1.71
N PRO A 246 -2.46 -1.08 2.89
CA PRO A 246 -1.97 -1.63 4.16
C PRO A 246 -2.55 -3.01 4.50
N ASP A 247 -3.78 -3.27 4.03
CA ASP A 247 -4.59 -4.44 4.39
C ASP A 247 -4.34 -5.66 3.49
N ILE A 248 -3.56 -5.51 2.42
CA ILE A 248 -3.27 -6.56 1.45
C ILE A 248 -1.79 -6.93 1.50
N SER A 249 -1.48 -8.21 1.34
CA SER A 249 -0.11 -8.68 1.16
C SER A 249 0.25 -8.74 -0.33
N LEU A 250 1.55 -8.68 -0.64
CA LEU A 250 2.06 -8.87 -2.01
C LEU A 250 1.66 -10.24 -2.60
N GLN A 251 1.45 -11.24 -1.75
CA GLN A 251 1.08 -12.60 -2.14
C GLN A 251 -0.43 -12.80 -2.34
N ASP A 252 -1.27 -11.73 -2.29
CA ASP A 252 -2.71 -11.88 -2.54
C ASP A 252 -2.97 -12.11 -4.03
N GLU A 253 -3.09 -13.38 -4.39
CA GLU A 253 -3.30 -13.83 -5.78
C GLU A 253 -4.57 -13.22 -6.42
N ILE A 254 -5.63 -13.00 -5.64
CA ILE A 254 -6.88 -12.45 -6.16
C ILE A 254 -6.68 -10.97 -6.54
N PHE A 255 -6.01 -10.20 -5.70
CA PHE A 255 -5.71 -8.80 -6.00
C PHE A 255 -4.76 -8.69 -7.19
N ASN A 256 -3.68 -9.48 -7.19
CA ASN A 256 -2.67 -9.46 -8.26
C ASN A 256 -3.30 -9.80 -9.62
N LYS A 257 -4.09 -10.87 -9.73
CA LYS A 257 -4.79 -11.20 -10.97
C LYS A 257 -5.80 -10.12 -11.40
N LEU A 258 -6.47 -9.49 -10.44
CA LEU A 258 -7.39 -8.40 -10.73
C LEU A 258 -6.66 -7.18 -11.29
N PHE A 259 -5.55 -6.79 -10.67
CA PHE A 259 -4.75 -5.66 -11.11
C PHE A 259 -4.05 -5.95 -12.44
N ALA A 260 -3.44 -7.13 -12.61
CA ALA A 260 -2.86 -7.59 -13.87
C ALA A 260 -3.87 -7.52 -15.03
N SER A 261 -5.10 -8.02 -14.82
CA SER A 261 -6.12 -7.94 -15.86
C SER A 261 -6.42 -6.51 -16.31
N LYS A 262 -6.36 -5.53 -15.39
CA LYS A 262 -6.59 -4.11 -15.72
C LYS A 262 -5.41 -3.47 -16.44
N ILE A 263 -4.19 -3.82 -16.06
CA ILE A 263 -2.98 -3.37 -16.78
C ILE A 263 -3.03 -3.89 -18.21
N LEU A 264 -3.26 -5.19 -18.42
CA LEU A 264 -3.32 -5.78 -19.75
C LEU A 264 -4.48 -5.24 -20.61
N GLU A 265 -5.65 -4.94 -20.01
CA GLU A 265 -6.74 -4.24 -20.71
C GLU A 265 -6.34 -2.84 -21.17
N ALA A 266 -5.65 -2.08 -20.31
CA ALA A 266 -5.17 -0.75 -20.65
C ALA A 266 -4.12 -0.82 -21.77
N LEU A 267 -3.18 -1.77 -21.71
CA LEU A 267 -2.19 -2.01 -22.75
C LEU A 267 -2.83 -2.38 -24.10
N ALA A 268 -3.79 -3.31 -24.07
CA ALA A 268 -4.52 -3.70 -25.28
C ALA A 268 -5.26 -2.51 -25.92
N SER A 269 -5.85 -1.64 -25.09
CA SER A 269 -6.54 -0.41 -25.54
C SER A 269 -5.58 0.60 -26.13
N LEU A 270 -4.44 0.86 -25.48
CA LEU A 270 -3.41 1.77 -25.97
C LEU A 270 -2.82 1.28 -27.29
N ARG A 271 -2.54 -0.03 -27.37
CA ARG A 271 -2.06 -0.65 -28.62
C ARG A 271 -3.05 -0.52 -29.76
N ALA A 272 -4.34 -0.74 -29.51
CA ALA A 272 -5.36 -0.58 -30.54
C ALA A 272 -5.49 0.86 -31.06
N GLN A 273 -5.03 1.85 -30.28
CA GLN A 273 -5.06 3.27 -30.65
C GLN A 273 -3.74 3.76 -31.30
N SER A 274 -2.64 3.02 -31.11
CA SER A 274 -1.34 3.41 -31.67
C SER A 274 -1.26 3.09 -33.17
N THR A 275 -0.64 4.01 -33.93
CA THR A 275 -0.38 3.80 -35.36
C THR A 275 0.67 2.70 -35.56
N GLN A 276 0.56 1.96 -36.65
CA GLN A 276 1.37 0.76 -36.96
C GLN A 276 2.90 0.94 -36.91
N GLU A 277 3.41 2.18 -36.99
CA GLU A 277 4.86 2.44 -37.04
C GLU A 277 5.61 2.20 -35.73
N VAL A 278 4.94 2.33 -34.59
CA VAL A 278 5.56 2.14 -33.24
C VAL A 278 5.60 0.67 -32.82
N LEU A 279 4.91 -0.20 -33.53
CA LEU A 279 4.54 -1.55 -33.06
C LEU A 279 5.42 -2.69 -33.59
N HIS A 280 6.42 -2.42 -34.42
CA HIS A 280 7.23 -3.49 -35.04
C HIS A 280 8.10 -4.29 -34.05
N ASN A 281 8.27 -3.81 -32.81
CA ASN A 281 9.10 -4.46 -31.81
C ASN A 281 8.31 -5.19 -30.71
N ILE A 282 6.97 -5.31 -30.82
CA ILE A 282 6.16 -6.01 -29.82
C ILE A 282 5.66 -7.32 -30.42
N ASP A 283 6.13 -8.44 -29.87
CA ASP A 283 5.73 -9.78 -30.29
C ASP A 283 4.26 -10.12 -29.96
N LEU A 284 3.64 -9.42 -28.97
CA LEU A 284 2.26 -9.68 -28.58
C LEU A 284 1.25 -8.87 -29.40
N THR A 285 0.32 -9.54 -30.03
CA THR A 285 -0.81 -8.90 -30.73
C THR A 285 -1.88 -8.42 -29.75
N THR A 286 -2.71 -7.47 -30.18
CA THR A 286 -3.85 -6.99 -29.39
C THR A 286 -4.78 -8.14 -29.00
N ASP A 287 -4.96 -9.13 -29.87
CA ASP A 287 -5.79 -10.32 -29.61
C ASP A 287 -5.19 -11.24 -28.55
N GLU A 288 -3.87 -11.39 -28.50
CA GLU A 288 -3.17 -12.14 -27.46
C GLU A 288 -3.33 -11.48 -26.10
N LEU A 289 -3.19 -10.15 -26.02
CA LEU A 289 -3.43 -9.40 -24.78
C LEU A 289 -4.88 -9.60 -24.27
N TYR A 290 -5.88 -9.49 -25.15
CA TYR A 290 -7.27 -9.76 -24.76
C TYR A 290 -7.53 -11.22 -24.38
N THR A 291 -6.83 -12.16 -25.00
CA THR A 291 -6.91 -13.57 -24.64
C THR A 291 -6.34 -13.81 -23.25
N ARG A 292 -5.18 -13.24 -22.92
CA ARG A 292 -4.62 -13.29 -21.55
C ARG A 292 -5.57 -12.68 -20.52
N VAL A 293 -6.16 -11.52 -20.82
CA VAL A 293 -7.18 -10.90 -19.95
C VAL A 293 -8.36 -11.85 -19.70
N ARG A 294 -8.84 -12.55 -20.71
CA ARG A 294 -9.94 -13.52 -20.55
C ARG A 294 -9.54 -14.70 -19.66
N ILE A 295 -8.30 -15.18 -19.78
CA ILE A 295 -7.75 -16.26 -18.94
C ILE A 295 -7.70 -15.79 -17.49
N LEU A 296 -7.07 -14.64 -17.22
CA LEU A 296 -6.97 -14.07 -15.85
C LEU A 296 -8.35 -13.86 -15.21
N LYS A 297 -9.32 -13.34 -15.96
CA LYS A 297 -10.70 -13.18 -15.46
C LYS A 297 -11.38 -14.49 -15.14
N ARG A 298 -11.10 -15.56 -15.92
CA ARG A 298 -11.63 -16.91 -15.67
C ARG A 298 -11.05 -17.49 -14.38
N GLU A 299 -9.74 -17.41 -14.22
CA GLU A 299 -9.03 -17.85 -13.02
C GLU A 299 -9.48 -17.08 -11.77
N LEU A 300 -9.57 -15.76 -11.87
CA LEU A 300 -10.09 -14.89 -10.81
C LEU A 300 -11.50 -15.34 -10.37
N ASN A 301 -12.38 -15.64 -11.31
CA ASN A 301 -13.72 -16.10 -10.99
C ASN A 301 -13.73 -17.51 -10.34
N GLN A 302 -12.78 -18.38 -10.69
CA GLN A 302 -12.60 -19.67 -10.03
C GLN A 302 -12.12 -19.52 -8.59
N LEU A 303 -11.09 -18.68 -8.36
CA LEU A 303 -10.58 -18.37 -7.02
C LEU A 303 -11.66 -17.79 -6.11
N LEU A 304 -12.45 -16.84 -6.62
CA LEU A 304 -13.55 -16.23 -5.87
C LEU A 304 -14.64 -17.26 -5.51
N ARG A 305 -15.00 -18.17 -6.41
CA ARG A 305 -15.98 -19.23 -6.14
C ARG A 305 -15.48 -20.22 -5.08
N ASN A 306 -14.20 -20.59 -5.14
CA ASN A 306 -13.60 -21.49 -4.17
C ASN A 306 -13.57 -20.87 -2.76
N THR A 307 -13.26 -19.59 -2.66
CA THR A 307 -13.22 -18.86 -1.38
C THR A 307 -14.61 -18.76 -0.72
N ILE A 308 -15.68 -18.56 -1.51
CA ILE A 308 -17.04 -18.51 -0.98
C ILE A 308 -17.49 -19.87 -0.42
N LYS A 309 -17.07 -20.99 -1.05
CA LYS A 309 -17.38 -22.34 -0.52
C LYS A 309 -16.73 -22.61 0.84
N PHE A 310 -15.52 -22.12 1.08
CA PHE A 310 -14.84 -22.30 2.37
C PHE A 310 -15.44 -21.44 3.51
N SER A 311 -15.91 -20.23 3.21
CA SER A 311 -16.57 -19.39 4.23
C SER A 311 -17.93 -19.93 4.69
N GLY A 312 -18.62 -20.70 3.85
CA GLY A 312 -19.88 -21.35 4.20
C GLY A 312 -19.75 -22.62 5.08
N MET A 313 -18.55 -23.22 5.17
CA MET A 313 -18.30 -24.40 6.00
C MET A 313 -17.85 -24.09 7.44
N ALA A 314 -17.53 -22.83 7.75
CA ALA A 314 -17.11 -22.41 9.08
C ALA A 314 -18.26 -22.05 10.06
N HIS A 315 -19.51 -22.32 9.67
CA HIS A 315 -20.72 -22.04 10.44
C HIS A 315 -21.59 -23.31 10.66
N ILE A 316 -20.97 -24.45 10.91
CA ILE A 316 -21.64 -25.65 11.45
C ILE A 316 -21.06 -25.96 12.82
#